data_a2a37402fece59e70fca49d77639224f
#
_entry.id   a2a37402fece59e70fca49d77639224f
#
_cell.length_a   1.000
_cell.length_b   1.000
_cell.length_c   1.000
_cell.angle_alpha   90.00
_cell.angle_beta   90.00
_cell.angle_gamma   90.00
#
_symmetry.space_group_name_H-M   'P 1'
#
loop_
_entity.id
_entity.type
_entity.pdbx_description
1 polymer ?
#
loop_
_entity_poly.entity_id
_entity_poly.type
_entity_poly.pdbx_seq_one_letter_code
_entity_poly.pdbx_strand_id
1 'polypeptide(L)'
;MRKILLIDDDRDLSEVIQHVLALKGYEVLVCHNSQTGLKAAREQKPDLILMDVMLPGMSGAQAVKILKSDTDLGKIPVVFLTALVSHSEKDLERDGLMVDGARYPTLAKPFANDRLVELVEAGLNQGSRQSPNY
;
A
#
# COMPACT_ATOMS: atom_id res chain seq x y z
N MET A 1 -8.15 14.10 8.80
CA MET A 1 -7.36 12.88 9.09
C MET A 1 -7.19 12.08 7.81
N ARG A 2 -5.96 11.75 7.49
CA ARG A 2 -5.69 10.97 6.29
C ARG A 2 -6.06 9.52 6.50
N LYS A 3 -6.59 8.91 5.44
CA LYS A 3 -7.14 7.56 5.48
C LYS A 3 -6.23 6.61 4.71
N ILE A 4 -5.81 5.52 5.36
CA ILE A 4 -4.94 4.52 4.77
C ILE A 4 -5.70 3.20 4.71
N LEU A 5 -5.70 2.56 3.55
CA LEU A 5 -6.28 1.24 3.39
C LEU A 5 -5.16 0.22 3.37
N LEU A 6 -5.23 -0.74 4.30
CA LEU A 6 -4.27 -1.84 4.40
C LEU A 6 -4.95 -3.11 3.91
N ILE A 7 -4.33 -3.76 2.93
CA ILE A 7 -4.82 -5.04 2.40
C ILE A 7 -3.74 -6.08 2.61
N ASP A 8 -3.93 -6.94 3.60
CA ASP A 8 -2.96 -7.97 3.99
C ASP A 8 -3.71 -9.09 4.69
N ASP A 9 -3.44 -10.35 4.34
CA ASP A 9 -4.11 -11.49 4.94
C ASP A 9 -3.53 -11.89 6.30
N ASP A 10 -2.39 -11.36 6.69
CA ASP A 10 -1.80 -11.59 8.01
C ASP A 10 -2.48 -10.68 9.03
N ARG A 11 -3.36 -11.27 9.85
CA ARG A 11 -4.17 -10.50 10.79
C ARG A 11 -3.34 -9.90 11.92
N ASP A 12 -2.36 -10.64 12.42
CA ASP A 12 -1.50 -10.13 13.50
C ASP A 12 -0.67 -8.95 13.04
N LEU A 13 -0.07 -9.05 11.86
CA LEU A 13 0.70 -7.95 11.30
C LEU A 13 -0.19 -6.74 11.01
N SER A 14 -1.40 -7.00 10.50
CA SER A 14 -2.35 -5.91 10.22
C SER A 14 -2.69 -5.12 11.48
N GLU A 15 -2.87 -5.78 12.60
CA GLU A 15 -3.13 -5.11 13.88
C GLU A 15 -1.96 -4.22 14.28
N VAL A 16 -0.73 -4.72 14.12
CA VAL A 16 0.46 -3.95 14.46
C VAL A 16 0.56 -2.71 13.57
N ILE A 17 0.39 -2.88 12.27
CA ILE A 17 0.46 -1.77 11.33
C ILE A 17 -0.62 -0.73 11.64
N GLN A 18 -1.84 -1.19 11.89
CA GLN A 18 -2.95 -0.31 12.22
C GLN A 18 -2.64 0.52 13.46
N HIS A 19 -2.10 -0.13 14.50
CA HIS A 19 -1.75 0.55 15.74
C HIS A 19 -0.66 1.60 15.52
N VAL A 20 0.41 1.22 14.82
CA VAL A 20 1.54 2.12 14.56
C VAL A 20 1.07 3.36 13.80
N LEU A 21 0.27 3.18 12.77
CA LEU A 21 -0.18 4.30 11.95
C LEU A 21 -1.24 5.14 12.66
N ALA A 22 -2.10 4.51 13.46
CA ALA A 22 -3.07 5.25 14.26
C ALA A 22 -2.39 6.19 15.24
N LEU A 23 -1.27 5.76 15.83
CA LEU A 23 -0.49 6.62 16.73
C LEU A 23 0.09 7.85 16.02
N LYS A 24 0.24 7.79 14.72
CA LYS A 24 0.72 8.92 13.90
C LYS A 24 -0.43 9.79 13.38
N GLY A 25 -1.66 9.50 13.78
CA GLY A 25 -2.81 10.31 13.41
C GLY A 25 -3.53 9.88 12.14
N TYR A 26 -3.25 8.70 11.63
CA TYR A 26 -3.93 8.19 10.44
C TYR A 26 -5.12 7.33 10.81
N GLU A 27 -6.18 7.41 10.00
CA GLU A 27 -7.27 6.46 10.06
C GLU A 27 -6.92 5.26 9.17
N VAL A 28 -6.93 4.04 9.73
CA VAL A 28 -6.52 2.85 8.99
C VAL A 28 -7.69 1.90 8.84
N LEU A 29 -8.00 1.57 7.59
CA LEU A 29 -9.00 0.55 7.25
C LEU A 29 -8.25 -0.72 6.90
N VAL A 30 -8.69 -1.86 7.40
CA VAL A 30 -8.00 -3.14 7.18
C VAL A 30 -8.92 -4.09 6.43
N CYS A 31 -8.39 -4.66 5.35
CA CYS A 31 -9.04 -5.73 4.60
C CYS A 31 -8.04 -6.87 4.43
N HIS A 32 -8.52 -8.10 4.35
CA HIS A 32 -7.67 -9.27 4.36
C HIS A 32 -7.62 -10.01 3.01
N ASN A 33 -8.26 -9.48 1.99
CA ASN A 33 -8.17 -10.02 0.64
C ASN A 33 -8.38 -8.89 -0.37
N SER A 34 -8.03 -9.18 -1.63
CA SER A 34 -8.08 -8.16 -2.68
C SER A 34 -9.49 -7.73 -3.00
N GLN A 35 -10.46 -8.63 -2.96
CA GLN A 35 -11.84 -8.31 -3.33
C GLN A 35 -12.45 -7.31 -2.36
N THR A 36 -12.34 -7.58 -1.05
CA THR A 36 -12.85 -6.64 -0.05
C THR A 36 -12.04 -5.35 -0.04
N GLY A 37 -10.74 -5.44 -0.33
CA GLY A 37 -9.87 -4.27 -0.43
C GLY A 37 -10.27 -3.36 -1.57
N LEU A 38 -10.53 -3.92 -2.75
CA LEU A 38 -10.97 -3.13 -3.90
C LEU A 38 -12.32 -2.47 -3.64
N LYS A 39 -13.23 -3.19 -3.00
CA LYS A 39 -14.52 -2.62 -2.63
C LYS A 39 -14.34 -1.45 -1.65
N ALA A 40 -13.50 -1.63 -0.64
CA ALA A 40 -13.23 -0.58 0.33
C ALA A 40 -12.58 0.64 -0.35
N ALA A 41 -11.69 0.42 -1.31
CA ALA A 41 -11.06 1.52 -2.05
C ALA A 41 -12.11 2.34 -2.80
N ARG A 42 -13.07 1.66 -3.42
CA ARG A 42 -14.14 2.35 -4.17
C ARG A 42 -15.06 3.13 -3.23
N GLU A 43 -15.39 2.56 -2.08
CA GLU A 43 -16.35 3.17 -1.15
C GLU A 43 -15.72 4.26 -0.31
N GLN A 44 -14.49 4.07 0.13
CA GLN A 44 -13.84 4.95 1.11
C GLN A 44 -12.84 5.92 0.50
N LYS A 45 -12.37 5.65 -0.70
CA LYS A 45 -11.39 6.50 -1.42
C LYS A 45 -10.24 6.91 -0.52
N PRO A 46 -9.41 5.94 -0.08
CA PRO A 46 -8.31 6.25 0.83
C PRO A 46 -7.26 7.14 0.18
N ASP A 47 -6.45 7.77 1.01
CA ASP A 47 -5.36 8.63 0.55
C ASP A 47 -4.13 7.83 0.15
N LEU A 48 -4.01 6.60 0.65
CA LEU A 48 -2.90 5.70 0.32
C LEU A 48 -3.33 4.27 0.59
N ILE A 49 -2.79 3.35 -0.20
CA ILE A 49 -3.06 1.91 -0.05
C ILE A 49 -1.74 1.19 0.25
N LEU A 50 -1.72 0.42 1.35
CA LEU A 50 -0.68 -0.55 1.64
C LEU A 50 -1.19 -1.91 1.19
N MET A 51 -0.45 -2.57 0.31
CA MET A 51 -0.92 -3.77 -0.37
C MET A 51 0.09 -4.89 -0.28
N ASP A 52 -0.29 -6.02 0.32
CA ASP A 52 0.55 -7.21 0.29
C ASP A 52 0.62 -7.73 -1.14
N VAL A 53 1.82 -8.08 -1.60
CA VAL A 53 2.00 -8.67 -2.93
C VAL A 53 1.39 -10.06 -2.99
N MET A 54 1.56 -10.84 -1.92
CA MET A 54 1.18 -12.25 -1.89
C MET A 54 -0.17 -12.44 -1.20
N LEU A 55 -1.24 -12.12 -1.89
CA LEU A 55 -2.59 -12.30 -1.36
C LEU A 55 -3.22 -13.58 -1.95
N PRO A 56 -4.03 -14.31 -1.17
CA PRO A 56 -4.72 -15.47 -1.72
C PRO A 56 -5.74 -15.05 -2.78
N GLY A 57 -5.86 -15.86 -3.82
CA GLY A 57 -6.75 -15.58 -4.93
C GLY A 57 -6.16 -14.57 -5.89
N MET A 58 -6.48 -13.31 -5.71
CA MET A 58 -5.96 -12.24 -6.55
C MET A 58 -4.73 -11.62 -5.90
N SER A 59 -3.59 -11.61 -6.60
CA SER A 59 -2.36 -11.02 -6.08
C SER A 59 -2.47 -9.51 -5.96
N GLY A 60 -1.57 -8.90 -5.16
CA GLY A 60 -1.51 -7.46 -5.04
C GLY A 60 -1.25 -6.77 -6.38
N ALA A 61 -0.39 -7.36 -7.21
CA ALA A 61 -0.11 -6.79 -8.54
C ALA A 61 -1.36 -6.77 -9.42
N GLN A 62 -2.15 -7.84 -9.39
CA GLN A 62 -3.41 -7.88 -10.14
C GLN A 62 -4.41 -6.86 -9.61
N ALA A 63 -4.48 -6.71 -8.29
CA ALA A 63 -5.37 -5.71 -7.68
C ALA A 63 -4.98 -4.31 -8.12
N VAL A 64 -3.69 -3.99 -8.17
CA VAL A 64 -3.22 -2.69 -8.61
C VAL A 64 -3.58 -2.42 -10.08
N LYS A 65 -3.51 -3.44 -10.94
CA LYS A 65 -3.94 -3.28 -12.33
C LYS A 65 -5.40 -2.84 -12.41
N ILE A 66 -6.25 -3.44 -11.58
CA ILE A 66 -7.66 -3.07 -11.52
C ILE A 66 -7.83 -1.64 -11.01
N LEU A 67 -7.10 -1.27 -9.96
CA LEU A 67 -7.14 0.10 -9.43
C LEU A 67 -6.73 1.11 -10.50
N LYS A 68 -5.66 0.83 -11.23
CA LYS A 68 -5.14 1.76 -12.24
C LYS A 68 -6.01 1.86 -13.48
N SER A 69 -6.92 0.91 -13.69
CA SER A 69 -7.89 1.01 -14.78
C SER A 69 -9.04 1.97 -14.44
N ASP A 70 -9.18 2.36 -13.18
CA ASP A 70 -10.19 3.31 -12.73
C ASP A 70 -9.57 4.71 -12.66
N THR A 71 -10.23 5.70 -13.25
CA THR A 71 -9.69 7.06 -13.34
C THR A 71 -9.42 7.66 -11.96
N ASP A 72 -10.35 7.51 -11.03
CA ASP A 72 -10.21 8.09 -9.69
C ASP A 72 -9.30 7.27 -8.80
N LEU A 73 -9.49 5.95 -8.77
CA LEU A 73 -8.72 5.07 -7.90
C LEU A 73 -7.27 4.93 -8.36
N GLY A 74 -7.02 5.09 -9.65
CA GLY A 74 -5.69 5.00 -10.20
C GLY A 74 -4.74 6.08 -9.72
N LYS A 75 -5.26 7.16 -9.14
CA LYS A 75 -4.44 8.26 -8.60
C LYS A 75 -3.97 7.99 -7.18
N ILE A 76 -4.56 7.00 -6.49
CA ILE A 76 -4.21 6.71 -5.11
C ILE A 76 -2.81 6.05 -5.08
N PRO A 77 -1.87 6.58 -4.30
CA PRO A 77 -0.55 5.97 -4.20
C PRO A 77 -0.63 4.60 -3.52
N VAL A 78 0.17 3.66 -4.00
CA VAL A 78 0.23 2.30 -3.49
C VAL A 78 1.65 2.01 -3.02
N VAL A 79 1.78 1.45 -1.81
CA VAL A 79 3.03 0.92 -1.30
C VAL A 79 2.83 -0.58 -1.10
N PHE A 80 3.70 -1.38 -1.71
CA PHE A 80 3.61 -2.83 -1.56
C PHE A 80 4.33 -3.31 -0.30
N LEU A 81 3.79 -4.35 0.29
CA LEU A 81 4.44 -5.12 1.36
C LEU A 81 4.73 -6.50 0.81
N THR A 82 5.88 -7.06 1.12
CA THR A 82 6.23 -8.38 0.61
C THR A 82 6.99 -9.20 1.62
N ALA A 83 6.63 -10.49 1.72
CA ALA A 83 7.37 -11.46 2.51
C ALA A 83 8.37 -12.25 1.67
N LEU A 84 8.58 -11.82 0.41
CA LEU A 84 9.54 -12.48 -0.45
C LEU A 84 10.93 -12.36 0.15
N VAL A 85 11.51 -13.51 0.51
CA VAL A 85 12.84 -13.57 1.12
C VAL A 85 13.80 -14.03 0.03
N SER A 86 14.68 -13.12 -0.40
CA SER A 86 15.70 -13.46 -1.38
C SER A 86 16.85 -12.47 -1.22
N HIS A 87 17.96 -12.79 -1.84
CA HIS A 87 19.09 -11.88 -1.85
C HIS A 87 18.81 -10.58 -2.62
N SER A 88 17.66 -10.50 -3.27
CA SER A 88 17.23 -9.30 -3.99
C SER A 88 16.29 -8.40 -3.19
N GLU A 89 16.06 -8.68 -1.90
CA GLU A 89 15.19 -7.84 -1.06
C GLU A 89 15.62 -6.39 -1.05
N LYS A 90 16.91 -6.15 -0.93
CA LYS A 90 17.45 -4.79 -0.92
C LYS A 90 17.21 -4.09 -2.25
N ASP A 91 17.26 -4.83 -3.34
CA ASP A 91 16.97 -4.29 -4.66
C ASP A 91 15.52 -3.92 -4.80
N LEU A 92 14.60 -4.73 -4.25
CA LEU A 92 13.18 -4.43 -4.26
C LEU A 92 12.87 -3.16 -3.46
N GLU A 93 13.48 -3.00 -2.29
CA GLU A 93 13.27 -1.79 -1.49
C GLU A 93 13.84 -0.55 -2.15
N ARG A 94 14.98 -0.69 -2.84
CA ARG A 94 15.60 0.42 -3.53
C ARG A 94 14.87 0.79 -4.82
N ASP A 95 14.54 -0.22 -5.63
CA ASP A 95 14.02 -0.02 -6.97
C ASP A 95 12.49 -0.11 -7.06
N GLY A 96 11.85 -0.74 -6.06
CA GLY A 96 10.41 -0.94 -6.06
C GLY A 96 9.97 -2.11 -6.92
N LEU A 97 8.68 -2.37 -6.92
CA LEU A 97 8.07 -3.43 -7.70
C LEU A 97 7.45 -2.83 -8.97
N MET A 98 7.76 -3.45 -10.11
CA MET A 98 7.20 -3.00 -11.40
C MET A 98 5.88 -3.70 -11.68
N VAL A 99 4.85 -2.92 -11.98
CA VAL A 99 3.57 -3.43 -12.46
C VAL A 99 3.16 -2.60 -13.66
N ASP A 100 2.99 -3.25 -14.80
CA ASP A 100 2.58 -2.60 -16.06
C ASP A 100 3.42 -1.35 -16.40
N GLY A 101 4.73 -1.45 -16.20
CA GLY A 101 5.66 -0.38 -16.54
C GLY A 101 5.78 0.72 -15.51
N ALA A 102 5.03 0.65 -14.42
CA ALA A 102 5.13 1.64 -13.33
C ALA A 102 5.82 1.01 -12.14
N ARG A 103 6.62 1.80 -11.43
CA ARG A 103 7.31 1.35 -10.23
C ARG A 103 6.53 1.78 -9.00
N TYR A 104 6.44 0.87 -8.04
CA TYR A 104 5.76 1.12 -6.76
C TYR A 104 6.72 0.90 -5.62
N PRO A 105 6.75 1.81 -4.63
CA PRO A 105 7.57 1.58 -3.43
C PRO A 105 7.20 0.26 -2.77
N THR A 106 8.18 -0.44 -2.24
CA THR A 106 7.98 -1.77 -1.68
C THR A 106 8.75 -1.89 -0.38
N LEU A 107 8.10 -2.46 0.64
CA LEU A 107 8.68 -2.69 1.94
C LEU A 107 8.72 -4.18 2.22
N ALA A 108 9.92 -4.73 2.47
CA ALA A 108 10.09 -6.16 2.74
C ALA A 108 9.77 -6.46 4.21
N LYS A 109 9.07 -7.55 4.45
CA LYS A 109 8.76 -8.05 5.80
C LYS A 109 9.86 -8.98 6.27
N PRO A 110 10.24 -8.97 7.53
CA PRO A 110 9.82 -8.02 8.57
C PRO A 110 10.50 -6.66 8.40
N PHE A 111 9.84 -5.62 8.85
CA PHE A 111 10.36 -4.26 8.71
C PHE A 111 10.31 -3.53 10.05
N ALA A 112 11.11 -2.47 10.15
CA ALA A 112 11.05 -1.57 11.29
C ALA A 112 9.85 -0.63 11.13
N ASN A 113 9.21 -0.27 12.24
CA ASN A 113 8.06 0.63 12.21
C ASN A 113 8.42 1.98 11.63
N ASP A 114 9.61 2.47 11.90
CA ASP A 114 10.08 3.75 11.35
C ASP A 114 10.10 3.73 9.82
N ARG A 115 10.52 2.61 9.25
CA ARG A 115 10.60 2.47 7.80
C ARG A 115 9.20 2.47 7.17
N LEU A 116 8.25 1.80 7.84
CA LEU A 116 6.85 1.82 7.41
C LEU A 116 6.31 3.25 7.38
N VAL A 117 6.52 3.99 8.45
CA VAL A 117 6.04 5.37 8.56
C VAL A 117 6.67 6.25 7.49
N GLU A 118 7.97 6.09 7.25
CA GLU A 118 8.67 6.86 6.20
C GLU A 118 8.04 6.65 4.84
N LEU A 119 7.77 5.38 4.47
CA LEU A 119 7.20 5.08 3.17
C LEU A 119 5.77 5.58 3.02
N VAL A 120 4.99 5.49 4.10
CA VAL A 120 3.63 6.03 4.10
C VAL A 120 3.67 7.54 3.90
N GLU A 121 4.51 8.24 4.64
CA GLU A 121 4.61 9.68 4.54
C GLU A 121 5.11 10.12 3.16
N ALA A 122 6.09 9.41 2.62
CA ALA A 122 6.58 9.70 1.28
C ALA A 122 5.50 9.50 0.22
N GLY A 123 4.71 8.45 0.35
CA GLY A 123 3.61 8.18 -0.58
C GLY A 123 2.53 9.25 -0.51
N LEU A 124 2.17 9.67 0.70
CA LEU A 124 1.18 10.73 0.88
C LEU A 124 1.68 12.07 0.33
N ASN A 125 2.93 12.40 0.54
CA ASN A 125 3.52 13.63 0.01
C ASN A 125 3.57 13.61 -1.51
N GLN A 126 3.89 12.48 -2.11
CA GLN A 126 3.93 12.32 -3.55
C GLN A 126 2.55 12.52 -4.15
N GLY A 127 1.50 11.97 -3.52
CA GLY A 127 0.14 12.19 -3.93
C GLY A 127 -0.23 13.67 -3.89
N SER A 128 0.19 14.39 -2.86
CA SER A 128 -0.05 15.82 -2.74
C SER A 128 0.66 16.62 -3.83
N ARG A 129 1.87 16.21 -4.21
CA ARG A 129 2.64 16.87 -5.27
C ARG A 129 2.01 16.71 -6.63
N GLN A 130 1.23 15.68 -6.84
CA GLN A 130 0.55 15.43 -8.09
C GLN A 130 -0.73 16.24 -8.21
N SER A 131 -1.08 16.96 -7.20
CA SER A 131 -2.25 17.82 -7.21
C SER A 131 -2.04 18.99 -8.19
N PRO A 132 -2.95 19.23 -9.11
CA PRO A 132 -2.77 20.27 -10.13
C PRO A 132 -3.20 21.63 -9.61
N ASN A 133 -2.52 22.12 -8.61
CA ASN A 133 -2.86 23.37 -7.97
C ASN A 133 -1.95 24.53 -8.35
N TYR A 134 -1.28 24.36 -9.45
CA TYR A 134 -0.37 25.37 -9.98
C TYR A 134 -0.49 25.52 -11.47
#